data_5dce9690ef0ac1ace786e150b5f1d8b4
#
_entry.id   5dce9690ef0ac1ace786e150b5f1d8b4
#
_cell.length_a   1.000
_cell.length_b   1.000
_cell.length_c   1.000
_cell.angle_alpha   90.00
_cell.angle_beta   90.00
_cell.angle_gamma   90.00
#
_symmetry.space_group_name_H-M   'P 1'
#
loop_
_entity.id
_entity.type
_entity.pdbx_description
1 polymer ?
#
loop_
_entity_poly.entity_id
_entity_poly.type
_entity_poly.pdbx_seq_one_letter_code
_entity_poly.pdbx_strand_id
1 'polypeptide(L)'
;MLADPPVLARRTDRMRLAIALARENVDRGTGGPFGALVAQTTTGRVVAAGVNVVVASHNSTAHAEMVALQLAEARVGAFDLGTAAEGPYELVSSVEPCVMCLGAVLWSGVSTLICAARDEDALAIGFDEGPKPSHWVDAVGSRGIAVVLDLLRQESVAVLEEYRARGGPIYNASHAVLTTR
;
A
#
# COMPACT_ATOMS: atom_id res chain seq x y z
N MET A 1 -1.34 -9.20 -16.92
CA MET A 1 -0.48 -8.05 -17.36
C MET A 1 -1.43 -7.04 -18.00
N LEU A 2 -1.51 -5.79 -17.52
CA LEU A 2 -2.31 -4.75 -18.17
C LEU A 2 -1.65 -4.46 -19.52
N ALA A 3 -2.36 -4.75 -20.60
CA ALA A 3 -1.82 -4.57 -21.96
C ALA A 3 -1.59 -3.09 -22.28
N ASP A 4 -2.38 -2.19 -21.66
CA ASP A 4 -2.24 -0.74 -21.76
C ASP A 4 -2.59 -0.10 -20.42
N PRO A 5 -1.57 0.31 -19.63
CA PRO A 5 -1.81 0.83 -18.28
C PRO A 5 -2.53 2.18 -18.33
N PRO A 6 -3.54 2.40 -17.47
CA PRO A 6 -4.31 3.63 -17.49
C PRO A 6 -3.44 4.84 -17.12
N VAL A 7 -3.77 5.99 -17.73
CA VAL A 7 -3.24 7.30 -17.38
C VAL A 7 -4.28 8.01 -16.52
N LEU A 8 -3.95 8.25 -15.25
CA LEU A 8 -4.81 8.87 -14.25
C LEU A 8 -4.14 10.17 -13.76
N ALA A 9 -4.40 11.27 -14.44
CA ALA A 9 -3.69 12.53 -14.21
C ALA A 9 -3.88 13.08 -12.78
N ARG A 10 -5.09 12.93 -12.19
CA ARG A 10 -5.37 13.42 -10.84
C ARG A 10 -5.00 12.38 -9.78
N ARG A 11 -4.37 12.81 -8.70
CA ARG A 11 -4.05 11.96 -7.54
C ARG A 11 -5.29 11.29 -6.94
N THR A 12 -6.41 12.00 -6.93
CA THR A 12 -7.69 11.44 -6.46
C THR A 12 -8.16 10.26 -7.29
N ASP A 13 -7.92 10.25 -8.61
CA ASP A 13 -8.33 9.14 -9.47
C ASP A 13 -7.40 7.93 -9.26
N ARG A 14 -6.10 8.16 -9.03
CA ARG A 14 -5.16 7.12 -8.62
C ARG A 14 -5.53 6.49 -7.28
N MET A 15 -5.89 7.33 -6.29
CA MET A 15 -6.35 6.83 -4.99
C MET A 15 -7.66 6.05 -5.10
N ARG A 16 -8.63 6.51 -5.90
CA ARG A 16 -9.86 5.74 -6.17
C ARG A 16 -9.57 4.38 -6.78
N LEU A 17 -8.57 4.29 -7.68
CA LEU A 17 -8.15 3.00 -8.22
C LEU A 17 -7.57 2.09 -7.13
N ALA A 18 -6.71 2.60 -6.24
CA ALA A 18 -6.17 1.82 -5.13
C ALA A 18 -7.28 1.31 -4.19
N ILE A 19 -8.25 2.17 -3.86
CA ILE A 19 -9.42 1.81 -3.04
C ILE A 19 -10.32 0.79 -3.77
N ALA A 20 -10.54 0.96 -5.08
CA ALA A 20 -11.32 0.02 -5.87
C ALA A 20 -10.66 -1.36 -5.95
N LEU A 21 -9.33 -1.43 -6.05
CA LEU A 21 -8.57 -2.68 -6.00
C LEU A 21 -8.72 -3.37 -4.63
N ALA A 22 -8.66 -2.61 -3.53
CA ALA A 22 -8.92 -3.14 -2.19
C ALA A 22 -10.34 -3.74 -2.08
N ARG A 23 -11.35 -3.03 -2.57
CA ARG A 23 -12.74 -3.48 -2.58
C ARG A 23 -12.93 -4.74 -3.44
N GLU A 24 -12.39 -4.76 -4.64
CA GLU A 24 -12.48 -5.91 -5.53
C GLU A 24 -11.82 -7.16 -4.93
N ASN A 25 -10.70 -6.97 -4.20
CA ASN A 25 -10.03 -8.05 -3.48
C ASN A 25 -10.93 -8.65 -2.39
N VAL A 26 -11.67 -7.80 -1.66
CA VAL A 26 -12.67 -8.22 -0.67
C VAL A 26 -13.85 -8.91 -1.35
N ASP A 27 -14.39 -8.34 -2.42
CA ASP A 27 -15.56 -8.86 -3.12
C ASP A 27 -15.32 -10.25 -3.71
N ARG A 28 -14.10 -10.48 -4.22
CA ARG A 28 -13.68 -11.78 -4.74
C ARG A 28 -13.23 -12.76 -3.67
N GLY A 29 -13.08 -12.34 -2.43
CA GLY A 29 -12.55 -13.19 -1.35
C GLY A 29 -11.10 -13.63 -1.58
N THR A 30 -10.30 -12.85 -2.33
CA THR A 30 -8.92 -13.19 -2.69
C THR A 30 -7.88 -12.70 -1.68
N GLY A 31 -8.26 -11.79 -0.77
CA GLY A 31 -7.35 -11.31 0.28
C GLY A 31 -7.94 -10.20 1.14
N GLY A 32 -7.07 -9.52 1.89
CA GLY A 32 -7.43 -8.42 2.79
C GLY A 32 -7.81 -7.12 2.08
N PRO A 33 -8.36 -6.15 2.82
CA PRO A 33 -8.98 -4.92 2.30
C PRO A 33 -7.94 -3.84 1.93
N PHE A 34 -6.86 -4.24 1.27
CA PHE A 34 -5.73 -3.36 0.96
C PHE A 34 -5.41 -3.41 -0.53
N GLY A 35 -5.22 -2.23 -1.11
CA GLY A 35 -4.85 -2.04 -2.50
C GLY A 35 -3.83 -0.92 -2.65
N ALA A 36 -2.88 -1.09 -3.56
CA ALA A 36 -1.84 -0.11 -3.83
C ALA A 36 -1.50 -0.07 -5.32
N LEU A 37 -0.90 1.03 -5.76
CA LEU A 37 -0.34 1.14 -7.10
C LEU A 37 0.90 2.04 -7.12
N VAL A 38 1.76 1.81 -8.10
CA VAL A 38 2.87 2.69 -8.44
C VAL A 38 2.53 3.42 -9.74
N ALA A 39 2.71 4.73 -9.76
CA ALA A 39 2.47 5.57 -10.94
C ALA A 39 3.58 6.59 -11.16
N GLN A 40 3.77 7.01 -12.40
CA GLN A 40 4.59 8.18 -12.71
C GLN A 40 3.92 9.45 -12.19
N THR A 41 4.63 10.26 -11.43
CA THR A 41 4.09 11.49 -10.82
C THR A 41 3.73 12.54 -11.87
N THR A 42 4.47 12.60 -12.97
CA THR A 42 4.34 13.62 -14.02
C THR A 42 3.20 13.36 -14.98
N THR A 43 2.99 12.12 -15.38
CA THR A 43 1.97 11.73 -16.38
C THR A 43 0.73 11.12 -15.74
N GLY A 44 0.86 10.56 -14.55
CA GLY A 44 -0.18 9.75 -13.91
C GLY A 44 -0.33 8.36 -14.53
N ARG A 45 0.63 7.90 -15.36
CA ARG A 45 0.62 6.54 -15.92
C ARG A 45 0.84 5.53 -14.80
N VAL A 46 -0.11 4.63 -14.62
CA VAL A 46 -0.01 3.53 -13.65
C VAL A 46 0.99 2.50 -14.16
N VAL A 47 2.06 2.26 -13.42
CA VAL A 47 3.11 1.29 -13.78
C VAL A 47 2.75 -0.10 -13.32
N ALA A 48 2.31 -0.22 -12.07
CA ALA A 48 1.90 -1.49 -11.49
C ALA A 48 0.83 -1.27 -10.42
N ALA A 49 0.09 -2.32 -10.12
CA ALA A 49 -0.90 -2.33 -9.06
C ALA A 49 -0.80 -3.64 -8.27
N GLY A 50 -1.14 -3.60 -6.99
CA GLY A 50 -1.10 -4.73 -6.09
C GLY A 50 -2.30 -4.74 -5.15
N VAL A 51 -2.67 -5.93 -4.71
CA VAL A 51 -3.64 -6.16 -3.64
C VAL A 51 -3.02 -7.08 -2.60
N ASN A 52 -3.53 -7.06 -1.38
CA ASN A 52 -3.06 -7.97 -0.35
C ASN A 52 -3.49 -9.41 -0.65
N VAL A 53 -2.51 -10.31 -0.77
CA VAL A 53 -2.73 -11.74 -1.06
C VAL A 53 -2.02 -12.65 -0.06
N VAL A 54 -1.75 -12.16 1.15
CA VAL A 54 -1.04 -12.89 2.22
C VAL A 54 -1.62 -14.29 2.43
N VAL A 55 -2.93 -14.39 2.65
CA VAL A 55 -3.58 -15.68 2.93
C VAL A 55 -3.59 -16.57 1.69
N ALA A 56 -3.97 -16.03 0.53
CA ALA A 56 -4.10 -16.81 -0.70
C ALA A 56 -2.75 -17.33 -1.22
N SER A 57 -1.67 -16.57 -1.02
CA SER A 57 -0.32 -16.95 -1.48
C SER A 57 0.53 -17.64 -0.41
N HIS A 58 0.04 -17.78 0.83
CA HIS A 58 0.82 -18.25 2.00
C HIS A 58 2.14 -17.49 2.17
N ASN A 59 2.12 -16.18 1.92
CA ASN A 59 3.30 -15.32 1.97
C ASN A 59 3.01 -14.07 2.81
N SER A 60 3.61 -14.01 4.01
CA SER A 60 3.42 -12.92 4.97
C SER A 60 3.87 -11.54 4.45
N THR A 61 4.70 -11.50 3.42
CA THR A 61 5.17 -10.24 2.82
C THR A 61 4.32 -9.79 1.63
N ALA A 62 3.30 -10.54 1.21
CA ALA A 62 2.47 -10.23 0.06
C ALA A 62 1.39 -9.17 0.37
N HIS A 63 1.80 -8.06 0.99
CA HIS A 63 0.98 -6.87 1.18
C HIS A 63 0.79 -6.13 -0.15
N ALA A 64 -0.24 -5.31 -0.26
CA ALA A 64 -0.58 -4.60 -1.50
C ALA A 64 0.57 -3.74 -2.01
N GLU A 65 1.24 -3.00 -1.12
CA GLU A 65 2.37 -2.13 -1.43
C GLU A 65 3.58 -2.94 -1.91
N MET A 66 3.87 -4.06 -1.23
CA MET A 66 4.97 -4.95 -1.61
C MET A 66 4.75 -5.53 -3.00
N VAL A 67 3.53 -5.99 -3.29
CA VAL A 67 3.17 -6.51 -4.62
C VAL A 67 3.28 -5.41 -5.68
N ALA A 68 2.77 -4.21 -5.40
CA ALA A 68 2.83 -3.08 -6.34
C ALA A 68 4.28 -2.65 -6.64
N LEU A 69 5.12 -2.53 -5.60
CA LEU A 69 6.53 -2.15 -5.74
C LEU A 69 7.32 -3.20 -6.54
N GLN A 70 7.24 -4.47 -6.16
CA GLN A 70 7.94 -5.56 -6.85
C GLN A 70 7.57 -5.63 -8.34
N LEU A 71 6.28 -5.49 -8.66
CA LEU A 71 5.82 -5.48 -10.04
C LEU A 71 6.28 -4.23 -10.81
N ALA A 72 6.33 -3.06 -10.14
CA ALA A 72 6.81 -1.83 -10.75
C ALA A 72 8.32 -1.91 -11.05
N GLU A 73 9.12 -2.33 -10.09
CA GLU A 73 10.57 -2.52 -10.23
C GLU A 73 10.90 -3.50 -11.36
N ALA A 74 10.21 -4.64 -11.39
CA ALA A 74 10.37 -5.62 -12.46
C ALA A 74 9.97 -5.07 -13.83
N ARG A 75 8.91 -4.25 -13.90
CA ARG A 75 8.43 -3.68 -15.16
C ARG A 75 9.33 -2.56 -15.68
N VAL A 76 9.85 -1.75 -14.77
CA VAL A 76 10.80 -0.65 -15.07
C VAL A 76 12.20 -1.20 -15.35
N GLY A 77 12.53 -2.37 -14.80
CA GLY A 77 13.86 -2.99 -14.91
C GLY A 77 14.88 -2.33 -13.97
N ALA A 78 14.42 -1.77 -12.84
CA ALA A 78 15.27 -1.11 -11.86
C ALA A 78 14.78 -1.44 -10.44
N PHE A 79 15.70 -1.81 -9.54
CA PHE A 79 15.40 -2.03 -8.12
C PHE A 79 15.26 -0.72 -7.34
N ASP A 80 15.75 0.37 -7.87
CA ASP A 80 15.64 1.73 -7.35
C ASP A 80 14.90 2.58 -8.40
N LEU A 81 13.63 2.81 -8.16
CA LEU A 81 12.75 3.61 -9.05
C LEU A 81 13.21 5.07 -9.15
N GLY A 82 13.99 5.56 -8.16
CA GLY A 82 14.53 6.90 -8.16
C GLY A 82 15.61 7.13 -9.23
N THR A 83 16.26 6.06 -9.72
CA THR A 83 17.26 6.11 -10.77
C THR A 83 16.72 5.85 -12.17
N ALA A 84 15.45 5.47 -12.28
CA ALA A 84 14.84 5.12 -13.54
C ALA A 84 14.55 6.34 -14.42
N ALA A 85 14.89 6.26 -15.71
CA ALA A 85 14.80 7.38 -16.65
C ALA A 85 13.39 7.97 -16.82
N GLU A 86 12.36 7.17 -16.63
CA GLU A 86 10.96 7.58 -16.76
C GLU A 86 10.34 8.12 -15.45
N GLY A 87 11.13 8.21 -14.37
CA GLY A 87 10.67 8.77 -13.08
C GLY A 87 10.37 10.26 -13.14
N PRO A 88 9.97 10.86 -12.01
CA PRO A 88 9.79 10.25 -10.69
C PRO A 88 8.50 9.43 -10.55
N TYR A 89 8.52 8.51 -9.58
CA TYR A 89 7.37 7.64 -9.28
C TYR A 89 6.79 7.92 -7.90
N GLU A 90 5.51 7.58 -7.73
CA GLU A 90 4.82 7.62 -6.44
C GLU A 90 4.19 6.27 -6.13
N LEU A 91 4.13 5.93 -4.83
CA LEU A 91 3.31 4.85 -4.31
C LEU A 91 2.02 5.43 -3.77
N VAL A 92 0.88 4.90 -4.21
CA VAL A 92 -0.45 5.25 -3.72
C VAL A 92 -1.02 4.03 -3.02
N SER A 93 -1.32 4.14 -1.71
CA SER A 93 -1.83 3.06 -0.88
C SER A 93 -3.18 3.41 -0.28
N SER A 94 -4.11 2.47 -0.30
CA SER A 94 -5.45 2.65 0.29
C SER A 94 -5.40 2.82 1.81
N VAL A 95 -4.34 2.37 2.47
CA VAL A 95 -4.09 2.54 3.91
C VAL A 95 -2.65 2.99 4.11
N GLU A 96 -2.31 3.64 5.21
CA GLU A 96 -0.93 3.89 5.61
C GLU A 96 -0.13 2.56 5.62
N PRO A 97 1.12 2.56 5.14
CA PRO A 97 1.91 1.34 5.10
C PRO A 97 2.27 0.87 6.52
N CYS A 98 2.14 -0.43 6.79
CA CYS A 98 2.65 -1.04 8.01
C CYS A 98 4.18 -0.87 8.11
N VAL A 99 4.78 -1.22 9.26
CA VAL A 99 6.24 -1.08 9.47
C VAL A 99 7.09 -1.77 8.40
N MET A 100 6.66 -2.93 7.90
CA MET A 100 7.37 -3.66 6.82
C MET A 100 7.29 -2.90 5.50
N CYS A 101 6.09 -2.47 5.09
CA CYS A 101 5.87 -1.74 3.85
C CYS A 101 6.52 -0.35 3.87
N LEU A 102 6.54 0.31 5.04
CA LEU A 102 7.27 1.56 5.25
C LEU A 102 8.77 1.39 4.99
N GLY A 103 9.34 0.29 5.48
CA GLY A 103 10.72 -0.08 5.16
C GLY A 103 10.94 -0.22 3.65
N ALA A 104 10.04 -0.91 2.95
CA ALA A 104 10.13 -1.08 1.50
C ALA A 104 10.05 0.26 0.75
N VAL A 105 9.19 1.18 1.17
CA VAL A 105 9.10 2.54 0.61
C VAL A 105 10.45 3.25 0.64
N LEU A 106 11.20 3.13 1.74
CA LEU A 106 12.51 3.77 1.89
C LEU A 106 13.58 3.23 0.92
N TRP A 107 13.43 2.00 0.44
CA TRP A 107 14.38 1.36 -0.48
C TRP A 107 13.95 1.40 -1.94
N SER A 108 12.66 1.61 -2.21
CA SER A 108 12.09 1.55 -3.56
C SER A 108 12.48 2.71 -4.47
N GLY A 109 12.96 3.84 -3.91
CA GLY A 109 13.28 5.03 -4.67
C GLY A 109 12.06 5.84 -5.15
N VAL A 110 10.85 5.59 -4.62
CA VAL A 110 9.70 6.44 -4.92
C VAL A 110 9.89 7.84 -4.33
N SER A 111 9.47 8.87 -5.04
CA SER A 111 9.58 10.26 -4.61
C SER A 111 8.41 10.73 -3.74
N THR A 112 7.31 9.99 -3.77
CA THR A 112 6.08 10.38 -3.06
C THR A 112 5.33 9.13 -2.57
N LEU A 113 4.85 9.20 -1.33
CA LEU A 113 3.92 8.25 -0.74
C LEU A 113 2.58 8.95 -0.51
N ILE A 114 1.49 8.37 -1.01
CA ILE A 114 0.12 8.90 -0.86
C ILE A 114 -0.73 7.83 -0.17
N CYS A 115 -1.34 8.19 0.97
CA CYS A 115 -2.14 7.29 1.79
C CYS A 115 -3.57 7.82 1.95
N ALA A 116 -4.53 6.89 2.01
CA ALA A 116 -5.92 7.21 2.30
C ALA A 116 -6.27 7.00 3.79
N ALA A 117 -6.62 5.77 4.20
CA ALA A 117 -6.89 5.44 5.59
C ALA A 117 -5.61 5.44 6.43
N ARG A 118 -5.75 5.61 7.74
CA ARG A 118 -4.67 5.64 8.70
C ARG A 118 -4.45 4.27 9.36
N ASP A 119 -3.30 4.09 10.04
CA ASP A 119 -3.05 2.90 10.88
C ASP A 119 -4.17 2.68 11.90
N GLU A 120 -4.63 3.76 12.54
CA GLU A 120 -5.71 3.69 13.53
C GLU A 120 -7.00 3.09 12.95
N ASP A 121 -7.28 3.30 11.65
CA ASP A 121 -8.43 2.73 10.95
C ASP A 121 -8.26 1.22 10.74
N ALA A 122 -7.05 0.77 10.39
CA ALA A 122 -6.72 -0.65 10.25
C ALA A 122 -6.73 -1.37 11.61
N LEU A 123 -6.14 -0.74 12.64
CA LEU A 123 -6.17 -1.23 14.02
C LEU A 123 -7.61 -1.37 14.55
N ALA A 124 -8.50 -0.43 14.21
CA ALA A 124 -9.90 -0.45 14.63
C ALA A 124 -10.68 -1.67 14.13
N ILE A 125 -10.25 -2.27 13.02
CA ILE A 125 -10.85 -3.50 12.49
C ILE A 125 -10.06 -4.76 12.88
N GLY A 126 -8.94 -4.63 13.59
CA GLY A 126 -8.19 -5.72 14.20
C GLY A 126 -6.85 -6.07 13.55
N PHE A 127 -6.41 -5.37 12.51
CA PHE A 127 -5.08 -5.58 11.94
C PHE A 127 -3.98 -4.99 12.83
N ASP A 128 -2.81 -5.62 12.82
CA ASP A 128 -1.58 -5.16 13.50
C ASP A 128 -0.64 -4.56 12.45
N GLU A 129 -0.34 -3.27 12.59
CA GLU A 129 0.54 -2.53 11.66
C GLU A 129 2.02 -2.56 12.11
N GLY A 130 2.31 -3.23 13.21
CA GLY A 130 3.65 -3.35 13.79
C GLY A 130 4.14 -2.06 14.48
N PRO A 131 5.34 -2.10 15.09
CA PRO A 131 5.90 -0.99 15.86
C PRO A 131 6.45 0.12 14.96
N LYS A 132 5.57 0.87 14.31
CA LYS A 132 5.95 2.00 13.46
C LYS A 132 6.37 3.21 14.32
N PRO A 133 7.46 3.93 13.97
CA PRO A 133 7.86 5.13 14.71
C PRO A 133 6.77 6.20 14.71
N SER A 134 6.53 6.86 15.85
CA SER A 134 5.50 7.91 15.97
C SER A 134 5.72 9.09 15.01
N HIS A 135 6.97 9.38 14.65
CA HIS A 135 7.35 10.45 13.72
C HIS A 135 7.75 9.89 12.35
N TRP A 136 7.09 8.82 11.88
CA TRP A 136 7.46 8.15 10.63
C TRP A 136 7.36 9.07 9.40
N VAL A 137 6.41 10.01 9.39
CA VAL A 137 6.25 10.98 8.29
C VAL A 137 7.50 11.86 8.16
N ASP A 138 7.99 12.39 9.29
CA ASP A 138 9.20 13.22 9.31
C ASP A 138 10.45 12.40 8.92
N ALA A 139 10.51 11.16 9.39
CA ALA A 139 11.61 10.25 9.07
C ALA A 139 11.65 9.93 7.56
N VAL A 140 10.52 9.69 6.93
CA VAL A 140 10.39 9.48 5.48
C VAL A 140 10.71 10.78 4.72
N GLY A 141 10.18 11.91 5.19
CA GLY A 141 10.43 13.24 4.62
C GLY A 141 11.91 13.62 4.63
N SER A 142 12.65 13.28 5.69
CA SER A 142 14.10 13.51 5.79
C SER A 142 14.91 12.72 4.76
N ARG A 143 14.33 11.69 4.16
CA ARG A 143 14.90 10.90 3.05
C ARG A 143 14.51 11.42 1.67
N GLY A 144 13.83 12.57 1.60
CA GLY A 144 13.40 13.19 0.35
C GLY A 144 12.10 12.65 -0.25
N ILE A 145 11.36 11.84 0.50
CA ILE A 145 10.09 11.28 0.04
C ILE A 145 8.95 12.15 0.58
N ALA A 146 8.18 12.78 -0.32
CA ALA A 146 7.00 13.54 0.07
C ALA A 146 5.88 12.61 0.55
N VAL A 147 5.20 12.98 1.65
CA VAL A 147 4.09 12.19 2.19
C VAL A 147 2.79 12.99 2.10
N VAL A 148 1.75 12.37 1.55
CA VAL A 148 0.39 12.92 1.48
C VAL A 148 -0.54 11.96 2.21
N LEU A 149 -1.20 12.42 3.27
CA LEU A 149 -2.11 11.63 4.08
C LEU A 149 -3.56 12.04 3.83
N ASP A 150 -4.49 11.17 4.26
CA ASP A 150 -5.94 11.40 4.29
C ASP A 150 -6.60 11.63 2.93
N LEU A 151 -5.93 11.28 1.82
CA LEU A 151 -6.53 11.44 0.50
C LEU A 151 -7.66 10.41 0.31
N LEU A 152 -8.91 10.87 0.36
CA LEU A 152 -10.12 10.03 0.30
C LEU A 152 -10.21 9.03 1.48
N ARG A 153 -9.75 9.41 2.68
CA ARG A 153 -9.72 8.55 3.87
C ARG A 153 -11.06 7.85 4.11
N GLN A 154 -12.17 8.60 4.07
CA GLN A 154 -13.49 8.03 4.34
C GLN A 154 -13.90 6.95 3.33
N GLU A 155 -13.55 7.12 2.05
CA GLU A 155 -13.82 6.11 1.01
C GLU A 155 -13.04 4.81 1.28
N SER A 156 -11.82 4.92 1.78
CA SER A 156 -10.99 3.76 2.15
C SER A 156 -11.45 3.09 3.44
N VAL A 157 -11.76 3.87 4.48
CA VAL A 157 -12.29 3.36 5.75
C VAL A 157 -13.56 2.54 5.52
N ALA A 158 -14.45 2.97 4.60
CA ALA A 158 -15.64 2.20 4.26
C ALA A 158 -15.33 0.79 3.73
N VAL A 159 -14.18 0.59 3.03
CA VAL A 159 -13.75 -0.76 2.59
C VAL A 159 -13.27 -1.61 3.77
N LEU A 160 -12.56 -1.00 4.71
CA LEU A 160 -12.12 -1.67 5.95
C LEU A 160 -13.31 -2.14 6.78
N GLU A 161 -14.28 -1.26 6.99
CA GLU A 161 -15.52 -1.57 7.73
C GLU A 161 -16.35 -2.65 7.04
N GLU A 162 -16.48 -2.60 5.73
CA GLU A 162 -17.17 -3.62 4.93
C GLU A 162 -16.49 -4.98 5.08
N TYR A 163 -15.16 -5.04 5.02
CA TYR A 163 -14.39 -6.27 5.23
C TYR A 163 -14.67 -6.87 6.61
N ARG A 164 -14.62 -6.04 7.67
CA ARG A 164 -14.95 -6.47 9.03
C ARG A 164 -16.37 -6.97 9.14
N ALA A 165 -17.34 -6.23 8.57
CA ALA A 165 -18.77 -6.61 8.62
C ALA A 165 -19.06 -7.95 7.93
N ARG A 166 -18.27 -8.29 6.90
CA ARG A 166 -18.35 -9.60 6.21
C ARG A 166 -17.60 -10.72 6.94
N GLY A 167 -16.99 -10.46 8.10
CA GLY A 167 -16.23 -11.46 8.85
C GLY A 167 -14.90 -11.83 8.15
N GLY A 168 -14.30 -10.90 7.44
CA GLY A 168 -13.02 -11.12 6.76
C GLY A 168 -11.92 -11.55 7.77
N PRO A 169 -11.05 -12.51 7.42
CA PRO A 169 -10.03 -13.04 8.33
C PRO A 169 -8.97 -11.99 8.67
N ILE A 170 -8.67 -11.87 9.97
CA ILE A 170 -7.54 -11.06 10.46
C ILE A 170 -6.32 -11.98 10.61
N TYR A 171 -5.29 -11.72 9.82
CA TYR A 171 -4.10 -12.58 9.68
C TYR A 171 -2.85 -11.94 10.28
N ASN A 172 -2.94 -11.49 11.53
CA ASN A 172 -1.79 -11.01 12.29
C ASN A 172 -0.80 -12.15 12.57
N ALA A 173 0.50 -11.82 12.62
CA ALA A 173 1.51 -12.79 12.99
C ALA A 173 1.32 -13.26 14.44
N SER A 174 1.47 -14.58 14.67
CA SER A 174 1.47 -15.12 16.01
C SER A 174 2.82 -14.84 16.68
N HIS A 175 2.83 -13.99 17.70
CA HIS A 175 4.01 -13.75 18.52
C HIS A 175 3.92 -14.60 19.79
N ALA A 176 4.92 -15.46 20.02
CA ALA A 176 5.07 -16.09 21.31
C ALA A 176 5.38 -15.01 22.34
N VAL A 177 4.51 -14.83 23.33
CA VAL A 177 4.82 -13.98 24.50
C VAL A 177 5.97 -14.66 25.25
N LEU A 178 7.19 -14.13 25.09
CA LEU A 178 8.30 -14.52 25.93
C LEU A 178 8.00 -14.01 27.34
N THR A 179 7.34 -14.84 28.15
CA THR A 179 7.30 -14.61 29.60
C THR A 179 8.71 -14.75 30.12
N THR A 180 9.41 -13.64 30.29
CA THR A 180 10.63 -13.59 31.10
C THR A 180 10.27 -14.05 32.52
N ARG A 181 10.78 -15.24 32.89
CA ARG A 181 10.80 -15.69 34.29
C ARG A 181 11.85 -14.91 35.05
#